data_18e82a9d790535b0adba0be4fbe08fb5
#
_entry.id   18e82a9d790535b0adba0be4fbe08fb5
#
_cell.length_a   1.000
_cell.length_b   1.000
_cell.length_c   1.000
_cell.angle_alpha   90.00
_cell.angle_beta   90.00
_cell.angle_gamma   90.00
#
_symmetry.space_group_name_H-M   'P 1'
#
loop_
_entity.id
_entity.type
_entity.pdbx_description
1 polymer ?
#
loop_
_entity_poly.entity_id
_entity_poly.type
_entity_poly.pdbx_seq_one_letter_code
_entity_poly.pdbx_strand_id
1 'polypeptide(L)'
;MALGILEDSKLDNVPGTTYVLDDDGSSVETPVPEESHLKYDKSGSVPIILVPQPSDDPNDPLNWPLWKRDLILVILSITSVICATTSSIMAANTVTIALNYTIDFTQAALLTGYHLCGVGVAGIIIVPTARVWGKRHLFLLGNLIVVISCIWAGLSKRSHTSLIWARIWQGVGLAPFEALVNAVVGDLFFVHERGKRMASQRMDFYFIAIFSGACLPFVYFFVPETAYRRAQHLNTDFSGDVDRRTARAAAQETIEKEVDADSAAGPSSAAVAANGDTAQPEVPRKATFVESLALFNGRKTDESFWKLLLRPFPLFLHPSIAWACLIQGVIIGWTVFIGVVLAAIFLGPPLWFTEEQTGYLYTGAFIGSVVGLFLSGLFSDWSANLLIRANKGKYEPEFRIWLVLPQLVFSGIGLFGFGFASGNVVKYGWVIPDVFFMFVLIGMVMGAVASALYIVDAHREIAIEAFTCLLVFKNMFSFLLTYFAYNWVVLGGAKKVFLIIGGIEVAVCLLSVPMYVFGKRNRSFFHRYDILKMLNLW
;
A
#
# COMPACT_ATOMS: atom_id res chain seq x y z
N MET A 1 20.31 -20.90 11.98
CA MET A 1 20.06 -19.45 11.82
C MET A 1 20.07 -19.13 10.34
N ALA A 2 18.97 -18.74 9.79
CA ALA A 2 18.86 -18.34 8.38
C ALA A 2 19.41 -16.92 8.22
N LEU A 3 20.65 -16.77 7.74
CA LEU A 3 21.29 -15.48 7.40
C LEU A 3 21.16 -14.37 8.49
N GLY A 4 21.24 -14.74 9.77
CA GLY A 4 21.11 -13.81 10.91
C GLY A 4 19.71 -13.69 11.51
N ILE A 5 18.69 -14.30 10.91
CA ILE A 5 17.34 -14.37 11.46
C ILE A 5 17.29 -15.44 12.55
N LEU A 6 16.79 -15.10 13.73
CA LEU A 6 16.64 -16.04 14.84
C LEU A 6 15.45 -16.97 14.60
N GLU A 7 15.71 -18.29 14.56
CA GLU A 7 14.69 -19.31 14.47
C GLU A 7 13.78 -19.30 15.70
N ASP A 8 12.51 -19.66 15.50
CA ASP A 8 11.58 -19.87 16.61
C ASP A 8 11.71 -21.31 17.14
N SER A 9 11.66 -21.46 18.46
CA SER A 9 11.74 -22.78 19.12
C SER A 9 10.37 -23.38 19.42
N LYS A 10 9.28 -22.67 19.12
CA LYS A 10 7.92 -23.02 19.54
C LYS A 10 6.98 -23.39 18.39
N LEU A 11 7.29 -22.95 17.17
CA LEU A 11 6.56 -23.28 15.96
C LEU A 11 7.54 -23.75 14.88
N ASP A 12 7.31 -24.94 14.34
CA ASP A 12 8.12 -25.49 13.24
C ASP A 12 7.88 -24.70 11.94
N ASN A 13 6.63 -24.26 11.70
CA ASN A 13 6.24 -23.45 10.56
C ASN A 13 5.67 -22.10 11.01
N VAL A 14 6.42 -21.02 10.75
CA VAL A 14 5.99 -19.65 11.06
C VAL A 14 5.29 -19.07 9.84
N PRO A 15 4.07 -18.48 9.98
CA PRO A 15 3.34 -17.89 8.86
C PRO A 15 4.18 -16.90 8.04
N GLY A 16 4.04 -16.95 6.70
CA GLY A 16 4.81 -16.11 5.76
C GLY A 16 6.16 -16.70 5.31
N THR A 17 6.64 -17.78 5.92
CA THR A 17 7.81 -18.52 5.45
C THR A 17 7.41 -19.46 4.32
N THR A 18 8.08 -19.39 3.15
CA THR A 18 7.78 -20.23 1.97
C THR A 18 9.03 -20.90 1.42
N TYR A 19 8.88 -22.07 0.81
CA TYR A 19 9.95 -22.73 0.08
C TYR A 19 9.77 -22.41 -1.42
N VAL A 20 10.81 -21.87 -2.04
CA VAL A 20 10.90 -21.63 -3.47
C VAL A 20 11.64 -22.82 -4.06
N LEU A 21 11.05 -23.56 -4.99
CA LEU A 21 11.70 -24.65 -5.71
C LEU A 21 12.66 -24.01 -6.72
N ASP A 22 13.94 -24.41 -6.68
CA ASP A 22 14.95 -23.96 -7.65
C ASP A 22 14.69 -24.60 -9.02
N ASP A 23 15.04 -23.87 -10.09
CA ASP A 23 14.96 -24.30 -11.52
C ASP A 23 15.84 -25.54 -11.83
N ASP A 24 16.73 -25.94 -10.94
CA ASP A 24 17.71 -27.03 -11.16
C ASP A 24 17.21 -28.45 -10.82
N GLY A 25 15.91 -28.64 -10.55
CA GLY A 25 15.32 -29.97 -10.41
C GLY A 25 15.89 -30.87 -9.29
N SER A 26 16.71 -30.36 -8.39
CA SER A 26 17.40 -31.13 -7.35
C SER A 26 16.81 -30.97 -5.95
N SER A 27 15.58 -30.51 -5.82
CA SER A 27 14.92 -30.43 -4.52
C SER A 27 13.66 -31.27 -4.50
N VAL A 28 13.74 -32.30 -3.67
CA VAL A 28 12.65 -33.11 -3.12
C VAL A 28 11.61 -33.53 -4.15
N GLU A 29 11.84 -34.70 -4.72
CA GLU A 29 10.82 -35.53 -5.37
C GLU A 29 9.64 -35.78 -4.43
N THR A 30 8.75 -34.81 -4.30
CA THR A 30 7.39 -35.11 -3.97
C THR A 30 6.61 -34.96 -5.27
N PRO A 31 6.16 -36.07 -5.88
CA PRO A 31 5.28 -35.98 -7.03
C PRO A 31 4.09 -35.11 -6.61
N VAL A 32 3.88 -33.99 -7.32
CA VAL A 32 2.68 -33.19 -7.17
C VAL A 32 1.53 -34.11 -7.61
N PRO A 33 0.60 -34.49 -6.73
CA PRO A 33 -0.51 -35.35 -7.16
C PRO A 33 -1.29 -34.56 -8.23
N GLU A 34 -1.44 -35.12 -9.42
CA GLU A 34 -2.23 -34.53 -10.51
C GLU A 34 -3.72 -34.34 -10.15
N GLU A 35 -4.16 -34.84 -9.02
CA GLU A 35 -5.53 -34.80 -8.51
C GLU A 35 -5.84 -33.68 -7.50
N SER A 36 -4.93 -32.70 -7.31
CA SER A 36 -5.29 -31.56 -6.45
C SER A 36 -6.20 -30.61 -7.24
N HIS A 37 -7.38 -30.29 -6.69
CA HIS A 37 -8.31 -29.24 -7.21
C HIS A 37 -7.69 -27.83 -7.24
N LEU A 38 -6.37 -27.71 -7.14
CA LEU A 38 -5.62 -26.46 -7.12
C LEU A 38 -5.32 -26.00 -8.55
N LYS A 39 -5.57 -24.73 -8.82
CA LYS A 39 -5.26 -24.10 -10.10
C LYS A 39 -3.82 -23.61 -10.10
N TYR A 40 -3.11 -23.83 -11.22
CA TYR A 40 -1.71 -23.48 -11.42
C TYR A 40 -1.57 -22.49 -12.57
N ASP A 41 -0.62 -21.56 -12.46
CA ASP A 41 -0.13 -20.82 -13.62
C ASP A 41 0.91 -21.70 -14.36
N LYS A 42 0.60 -22.02 -15.62
CA LYS A 42 1.45 -22.83 -16.52
C LYS A 42 2.18 -21.97 -17.54
N SER A 43 2.19 -20.64 -17.40
CA SER A 43 2.82 -19.73 -18.38
C SER A 43 4.34 -19.72 -18.30
N GLY A 44 4.93 -20.16 -17.18
CA GLY A 44 6.38 -20.28 -16.95
C GLY A 44 6.91 -21.70 -17.18
N SER A 45 8.22 -21.87 -17.05
CA SER A 45 8.92 -23.16 -17.12
C SER A 45 8.54 -24.10 -15.97
N VAL A 46 8.13 -23.57 -14.83
CA VAL A 46 7.70 -24.29 -13.65
C VAL A 46 6.27 -23.86 -13.29
N PRO A 47 5.32 -24.81 -13.09
CA PRO A 47 3.95 -24.47 -12.72
C PRO A 47 3.91 -23.87 -11.30
N ILE A 48 3.39 -22.64 -11.18
CA ILE A 48 3.25 -21.91 -9.92
C ILE A 48 1.83 -22.05 -9.40
N ILE A 49 1.66 -22.43 -8.13
CA ILE A 49 0.34 -22.48 -7.49
C ILE A 49 -0.21 -21.04 -7.40
N LEU A 50 -1.42 -20.85 -7.90
CA LEU A 50 -2.10 -19.55 -7.83
C LEU A 50 -2.51 -19.24 -6.38
N VAL A 51 -2.06 -18.12 -5.85
CA VAL A 51 -2.42 -17.65 -4.49
C VAL A 51 -2.91 -16.20 -4.58
N PRO A 52 -4.11 -15.89 -4.09
CA PRO A 52 -5.17 -16.78 -3.64
C PRO A 52 -5.77 -17.63 -4.79
N GLN A 53 -6.41 -18.74 -4.45
CA GLN A 53 -7.06 -19.60 -5.46
C GLN A 53 -8.26 -18.87 -6.08
N PRO A 54 -8.37 -18.78 -7.43
CA PRO A 54 -9.52 -18.19 -8.07
C PRO A 54 -10.72 -19.15 -7.97
N SER A 55 -11.91 -18.60 -7.67
CA SER A 55 -13.15 -19.36 -7.67
C SER A 55 -13.54 -19.78 -9.10
N ASP A 56 -14.55 -20.64 -9.24
CA ASP A 56 -15.10 -21.02 -10.55
C ASP A 56 -16.11 -20.00 -11.08
N ASP A 57 -16.41 -18.96 -10.31
CA ASP A 57 -17.30 -17.88 -10.72
C ASP A 57 -16.61 -16.97 -11.76
N PRO A 58 -17.18 -16.76 -12.95
CA PRO A 58 -16.66 -15.83 -13.95
C PRO A 58 -16.68 -14.37 -13.49
N ASN A 59 -17.38 -14.05 -12.41
CA ASN A 59 -17.43 -12.70 -11.81
C ASN A 59 -16.29 -12.45 -10.81
N ASP A 60 -15.50 -13.48 -10.44
CA ASP A 60 -14.31 -13.29 -9.62
C ASP A 60 -13.29 -12.41 -10.37
N PRO A 61 -12.82 -11.29 -9.79
CA PRO A 61 -11.85 -10.41 -10.43
C PRO A 61 -10.55 -11.08 -10.88
N LEU A 62 -10.13 -12.15 -10.20
CA LEU A 62 -8.96 -12.94 -10.59
C LEU A 62 -9.13 -13.70 -11.91
N ASN A 63 -10.37 -14.01 -12.30
CA ASN A 63 -10.69 -14.67 -13.57
C ASN A 63 -10.81 -13.70 -14.75
N TRP A 64 -10.75 -12.40 -14.51
CA TRP A 64 -10.84 -11.42 -15.60
C TRP A 64 -9.58 -11.43 -16.46
N PRO A 65 -9.69 -11.16 -17.78
CA PRO A 65 -8.54 -11.09 -18.67
C PRO A 65 -7.54 -10.01 -18.21
N LEU A 66 -6.24 -10.27 -18.39
CA LEU A 66 -5.15 -9.39 -17.92
C LEU A 66 -5.32 -7.93 -18.38
N TRP A 67 -5.67 -7.71 -19.66
CA TRP A 67 -5.85 -6.37 -20.19
C TRP A 67 -6.93 -5.56 -19.43
N LYS A 68 -8.01 -6.23 -18.98
CA LYS A 68 -9.08 -5.56 -18.20
C LYS A 68 -8.58 -5.21 -16.80
N ARG A 69 -7.84 -6.11 -16.15
CA ARG A 69 -7.24 -5.88 -14.83
C ARG A 69 -6.21 -4.75 -14.87
N ASP A 70 -5.34 -4.76 -15.89
CA ASP A 70 -4.33 -3.70 -16.08
C ASP A 70 -5.00 -2.35 -16.43
N LEU A 71 -6.06 -2.32 -17.25
CA LEU A 71 -6.82 -1.10 -17.54
C LEU A 71 -7.43 -0.47 -16.29
N ILE A 72 -8.06 -1.27 -15.42
CA ILE A 72 -8.61 -0.82 -14.14
C ILE A 72 -7.52 -0.17 -13.29
N LEU A 73 -6.36 -0.85 -13.20
CA LEU A 73 -5.22 -0.35 -12.43
C LEU A 73 -4.68 0.97 -12.98
N VAL A 74 -4.51 1.09 -14.30
CA VAL A 74 -4.05 2.33 -14.95
C VAL A 74 -5.00 3.49 -14.67
N ILE A 75 -6.32 3.29 -14.82
CA ILE A 75 -7.32 4.34 -14.55
C ILE A 75 -7.26 4.78 -13.09
N LEU A 76 -7.22 3.85 -12.14
CA LEU A 76 -7.12 4.16 -10.71
C LEU A 76 -5.81 4.85 -10.37
N SER A 77 -4.69 4.43 -10.98
CA SER A 77 -3.37 5.03 -10.78
C SER A 77 -3.35 6.48 -11.27
N ILE A 78 -3.81 6.75 -12.49
CA ILE A 78 -3.91 8.10 -13.06
C ILE A 78 -4.77 8.98 -12.16
N THR A 79 -5.96 8.49 -11.75
CA THR A 79 -6.87 9.24 -10.88
C THR A 79 -6.24 9.51 -9.51
N SER A 80 -5.56 8.51 -8.93
CA SER A 80 -4.86 8.63 -7.65
C SER A 80 -3.78 9.71 -7.70
N VAL A 81 -3.00 9.74 -8.77
CA VAL A 81 -1.95 10.75 -8.98
C VAL A 81 -2.55 12.14 -9.10
N ILE A 82 -3.58 12.30 -9.93
CA ILE A 82 -4.26 13.59 -10.10
C ILE A 82 -4.82 14.08 -8.76
N CYS A 83 -5.46 13.21 -7.98
CA CYS A 83 -5.95 13.57 -6.66
C CYS A 83 -4.82 13.89 -5.67
N ALA A 84 -3.70 13.14 -5.70
CA ALA A 84 -2.58 13.33 -4.79
C ALA A 84 -1.84 14.66 -5.03
N THR A 85 -1.77 15.15 -6.27
CA THR A 85 -1.13 16.44 -6.57
C THR A 85 -1.86 17.63 -5.95
N THR A 86 -3.14 17.50 -5.56
CA THR A 86 -3.83 18.53 -4.77
C THR A 86 -3.15 18.81 -3.42
N SER A 87 -2.38 17.85 -2.88
CA SER A 87 -1.67 18.01 -1.60
C SER A 87 -0.61 19.11 -1.66
N SER A 88 0.25 19.10 -2.68
CA SER A 88 1.41 20.00 -2.81
C SER A 88 1.14 21.27 -3.62
N ILE A 89 -0.02 21.41 -4.24
CA ILE A 89 -0.32 22.53 -5.16
C ILE A 89 -0.15 23.92 -4.54
N MET A 90 -0.36 24.05 -3.24
CA MET A 90 -0.25 25.33 -2.53
C MET A 90 1.15 25.60 -1.97
N ALA A 91 2.04 24.62 -1.96
CA ALA A 91 3.36 24.77 -1.33
C ALA A 91 4.23 25.79 -2.06
N ALA A 92 4.16 25.85 -3.42
CA ALA A 92 4.88 26.85 -4.21
C ALA A 92 4.30 28.27 -4.04
N ASN A 93 2.98 28.40 -3.84
CA ASN A 93 2.26 29.68 -3.79
C ASN A 93 2.06 30.20 -2.36
N THR A 94 2.87 29.76 -1.40
CA THR A 94 2.72 30.09 0.03
C THR A 94 2.73 31.59 0.29
N VAL A 95 3.57 32.36 -0.42
CA VAL A 95 3.69 33.83 -0.24
C VAL A 95 2.43 34.54 -0.74
N THR A 96 1.99 34.23 -1.95
CA THR A 96 0.76 34.83 -2.53
C THR A 96 -0.45 34.51 -1.67
N ILE A 97 -0.54 33.29 -1.12
CA ILE A 97 -1.61 32.90 -0.19
C ILE A 97 -1.54 33.74 1.09
N ALA A 98 -0.36 33.85 1.70
CA ALA A 98 -0.16 34.62 2.92
C ALA A 98 -0.57 36.09 2.74
N LEU A 99 -0.17 36.72 1.62
CA LEU A 99 -0.52 38.09 1.27
C LEU A 99 -2.02 38.26 0.97
N ASN A 100 -2.60 37.37 0.16
CA ASN A 100 -4.01 37.49 -0.26
C ASN A 100 -4.99 37.30 0.90
N TYR A 101 -4.67 36.41 1.83
CA TYR A 101 -5.51 36.11 2.99
C TYR A 101 -5.06 36.87 4.25
N THR A 102 -3.96 37.66 4.20
CA THR A 102 -3.39 38.38 5.34
C THR A 102 -3.11 37.50 6.56
N ILE A 103 -2.49 36.33 6.29
CA ILE A 103 -2.16 35.31 7.29
C ILE A 103 -0.66 35.10 7.39
N ASP A 104 -0.21 34.53 8.50
CA ASP A 104 1.20 34.15 8.70
C ASP A 104 1.62 32.99 7.79
N PHE A 105 2.92 32.91 7.47
CA PHE A 105 3.48 31.80 6.69
C PHE A 105 3.23 30.44 7.32
N THR A 106 3.20 30.34 8.66
CA THR A 106 2.83 29.10 9.36
C THR A 106 1.39 28.70 9.06
N GLN A 107 0.46 29.66 9.05
CA GLN A 107 -0.95 29.40 8.70
C GLN A 107 -1.12 29.02 7.23
N ALA A 108 -0.33 29.60 6.33
CA ALA A 108 -0.33 29.20 4.92
C ALA A 108 0.24 27.77 4.74
N ALA A 109 1.30 27.41 5.44
CA ALA A 109 1.86 26.06 5.46
C ALA A 109 0.87 25.02 6.02
N LEU A 110 0.10 25.37 7.04
CA LEU A 110 -0.94 24.52 7.64
C LEU A 110 -2.07 24.17 6.68
N LEU A 111 -2.29 24.91 5.61
CA LEU A 111 -3.28 24.52 4.58
C LEU A 111 -2.93 23.17 3.93
N THR A 112 -1.63 22.88 3.75
CA THR A 112 -1.18 21.53 3.33
C THR A 112 -1.41 20.52 4.46
N GLY A 113 -1.13 20.89 5.70
CA GLY A 113 -1.38 20.05 6.87
C GLY A 113 -2.86 19.67 7.03
N TYR A 114 -3.79 20.61 6.92
CA TYR A 114 -5.24 20.34 7.01
C TYR A 114 -5.72 19.37 5.93
N HIS A 115 -5.16 19.45 4.73
CA HIS A 115 -5.42 18.47 3.68
C HIS A 115 -4.98 17.07 4.12
N LEU A 116 -3.77 16.90 4.63
CA LEU A 116 -3.25 15.62 5.12
C LEU A 116 -4.05 15.10 6.33
N CYS A 117 -4.45 15.98 7.24
CA CYS A 117 -5.34 15.63 8.34
C CYS A 117 -6.66 15.05 7.82
N GLY A 118 -7.26 15.67 6.80
CA GLY A 118 -8.45 15.16 6.12
C GLY A 118 -8.27 13.74 5.57
N VAL A 119 -7.12 13.46 4.93
CA VAL A 119 -6.78 12.11 4.42
C VAL A 119 -6.68 11.10 5.56
N GLY A 120 -5.92 11.43 6.61
CA GLY A 120 -5.68 10.51 7.73
C GLY A 120 -6.96 10.14 8.48
N VAL A 121 -7.78 11.12 8.81
CA VAL A 121 -9.06 10.90 9.52
C VAL A 121 -10.04 10.12 8.65
N ALA A 122 -10.19 10.51 7.38
CA ALA A 122 -11.09 9.82 6.46
C ALA A 122 -10.68 8.37 6.21
N GLY A 123 -9.38 8.07 6.17
CA GLY A 123 -8.86 6.71 5.98
C GLY A 123 -9.38 5.72 7.01
N ILE A 124 -9.55 6.15 8.27
CA ILE A 124 -10.08 5.30 9.35
C ILE A 124 -11.49 4.81 9.02
N ILE A 125 -12.31 5.64 8.37
CA ILE A 125 -13.72 5.33 8.05
C ILE A 125 -13.83 4.61 6.71
N ILE A 126 -13.03 5.02 5.72
CA ILE A 126 -13.12 4.55 4.34
C ILE A 126 -12.75 3.08 4.23
N VAL A 127 -11.72 2.61 4.95
CA VAL A 127 -11.29 1.21 4.85
C VAL A 127 -12.33 0.23 5.37
N PRO A 128 -12.93 0.39 6.57
CA PRO A 128 -14.06 -0.45 7.01
C PRO A 128 -15.26 -0.38 6.06
N THR A 129 -15.57 0.82 5.55
CA THR A 129 -16.66 1.04 4.59
C THR A 129 -16.43 0.22 3.31
N ALA A 130 -15.20 0.26 2.77
CA ALA A 130 -14.81 -0.51 1.60
C ALA A 130 -14.94 -2.01 1.81
N ARG A 131 -14.63 -2.49 3.00
CA ARG A 131 -14.69 -3.92 3.35
C ARG A 131 -16.13 -4.42 3.46
N VAL A 132 -17.03 -3.59 4.03
CA VAL A 132 -18.44 -3.96 4.22
C VAL A 132 -19.26 -3.81 2.93
N TRP A 133 -19.12 -2.70 2.21
CA TRP A 133 -19.97 -2.35 1.07
C TRP A 133 -19.28 -2.33 -0.29
N GLY A 134 -17.99 -2.65 -0.34
CA GLY A 134 -17.19 -2.64 -1.57
C GLY A 134 -16.45 -1.32 -1.78
N LYS A 135 -15.64 -1.24 -2.83
CA LYS A 135 -14.67 -0.16 -3.06
C LYS A 135 -15.13 0.87 -4.08
N ARG A 136 -15.95 0.46 -5.05
CA ARG A 136 -16.32 1.27 -6.21
C ARG A 136 -16.99 2.58 -5.86
N HIS A 137 -18.01 2.55 -5.00
CA HIS A 137 -18.75 3.75 -4.60
C HIS A 137 -17.85 4.77 -3.89
N LEU A 138 -16.83 4.31 -3.17
CA LEU A 138 -15.87 5.19 -2.48
C LEU A 138 -14.93 5.91 -3.45
N PHE A 139 -14.47 5.24 -4.51
CA PHE A 139 -13.69 5.89 -5.56
C PHE A 139 -14.48 6.98 -6.28
N LEU A 140 -15.76 6.72 -6.61
CA LEU A 140 -16.62 7.69 -7.25
C LEU A 140 -16.94 8.87 -6.34
N LEU A 141 -17.30 8.59 -5.08
CA LEU A 141 -17.59 9.62 -4.08
C LEU A 141 -16.33 10.45 -3.78
N GLY A 142 -15.18 9.81 -3.60
CA GLY A 142 -13.91 10.49 -3.36
C GLY A 142 -13.55 11.44 -4.50
N ASN A 143 -13.62 10.97 -5.75
CA ASN A 143 -13.35 11.82 -6.91
C ASN A 143 -14.33 13.00 -7.01
N LEU A 144 -15.61 12.77 -6.78
CA LEU A 144 -16.62 13.82 -6.75
C LEU A 144 -16.32 14.87 -5.66
N ILE A 145 -15.95 14.44 -4.45
CA ILE A 145 -15.56 15.33 -3.35
C ILE A 145 -14.34 16.16 -3.73
N VAL A 146 -13.31 15.56 -4.38
CA VAL A 146 -12.13 16.30 -4.86
C VAL A 146 -12.55 17.39 -5.84
N VAL A 147 -13.40 17.10 -6.83
CA VAL A 147 -13.86 18.08 -7.81
C VAL A 147 -14.62 19.24 -7.12
N ILE A 148 -15.61 18.92 -6.27
CA ILE A 148 -16.40 19.93 -5.56
C ILE A 148 -15.52 20.79 -4.66
N SER A 149 -14.61 20.18 -3.90
CA SER A 149 -13.74 20.90 -2.98
C SER A 149 -12.68 21.74 -3.69
N CYS A 150 -12.23 21.36 -4.88
CA CYS A 150 -11.36 22.19 -5.72
C CYS A 150 -12.10 23.44 -6.22
N ILE A 151 -13.34 23.28 -6.70
CA ILE A 151 -14.21 24.43 -7.07
C ILE A 151 -14.45 25.32 -5.86
N TRP A 152 -14.77 24.73 -4.71
CA TRP A 152 -14.96 25.47 -3.46
C TRP A 152 -13.73 26.26 -3.05
N ALA A 153 -12.54 25.64 -3.09
CA ALA A 153 -11.28 26.32 -2.80
C ALA A 153 -11.04 27.54 -3.72
N GLY A 154 -11.31 27.38 -5.04
CA GLY A 154 -11.23 28.46 -6.01
C GLY A 154 -12.24 29.60 -5.74
N LEU A 155 -13.41 29.30 -5.18
CA LEU A 155 -14.45 30.26 -4.83
C LEU A 155 -14.32 30.85 -3.43
N SER A 156 -13.36 30.41 -2.60
CA SER A 156 -13.21 30.83 -1.20
C SER A 156 -12.86 32.32 -1.02
N LYS A 157 -12.47 33.01 -2.09
CA LYS A 157 -12.12 34.45 -2.14
C LYS A 157 -11.14 34.82 -1.02
N ARG A 158 -11.58 35.67 -0.06
CA ARG A 158 -10.74 36.15 1.07
C ARG A 158 -11.02 35.46 2.40
N SER A 159 -11.87 34.42 2.43
CA SER A 159 -12.18 33.70 3.66
C SER A 159 -11.19 32.56 3.89
N HIS A 160 -10.21 32.76 4.78
CA HIS A 160 -9.25 31.73 5.19
C HIS A 160 -9.93 30.49 5.77
N THR A 161 -10.95 30.68 6.63
CA THR A 161 -11.70 29.55 7.21
C THR A 161 -12.41 28.71 6.13
N SER A 162 -12.97 29.35 5.09
CA SER A 162 -13.58 28.63 3.96
C SER A 162 -12.54 27.80 3.21
N LEU A 163 -11.34 28.33 3.00
CA LEU A 163 -10.24 27.62 2.36
C LEU A 163 -9.76 26.43 3.19
N ILE A 164 -9.66 26.56 4.53
CA ILE A 164 -9.32 25.43 5.42
C ILE A 164 -10.31 24.28 5.23
N TRP A 165 -11.61 24.55 5.27
CA TRP A 165 -12.62 23.50 5.10
C TRP A 165 -12.55 22.85 3.71
N ALA A 166 -12.35 23.64 2.67
CA ALA A 166 -12.15 23.11 1.32
C ALA A 166 -10.94 22.16 1.26
N ARG A 167 -9.82 22.51 1.93
CA ARG A 167 -8.62 21.68 2.01
C ARG A 167 -8.85 20.38 2.78
N ILE A 168 -9.58 20.42 3.90
CA ILE A 168 -9.93 19.20 4.65
C ILE A 168 -10.77 18.26 3.76
N TRP A 169 -11.79 18.80 3.06
CA TRP A 169 -12.62 17.98 2.17
C TRP A 169 -11.86 17.44 0.95
N GLN A 170 -10.89 18.19 0.42
CA GLN A 170 -9.97 17.65 -0.61
C GLN A 170 -9.23 16.43 -0.09
N GLY A 171 -8.73 16.48 1.17
CA GLY A 171 -8.10 15.34 1.82
C GLY A 171 -9.05 14.16 1.99
N VAL A 172 -10.28 14.39 2.42
CA VAL A 172 -11.32 13.35 2.52
C VAL A 172 -11.56 12.68 1.17
N GLY A 173 -11.61 13.46 0.08
CA GLY A 173 -11.79 12.94 -1.28
C GLY A 173 -10.59 12.15 -1.80
N LEU A 174 -9.36 12.50 -1.38
CA LEU A 174 -8.13 11.77 -1.74
C LEU A 174 -8.02 10.42 -1.01
N ALA A 175 -8.52 10.31 0.21
CA ALA A 175 -8.30 9.16 1.08
C ALA A 175 -8.67 7.79 0.46
N PRO A 176 -9.75 7.60 -0.33
CA PRO A 176 -10.02 6.33 -1.01
C PRO A 176 -8.89 5.91 -1.97
N PHE A 177 -8.29 6.87 -2.67
CA PHE A 177 -7.22 6.59 -3.64
C PHE A 177 -5.91 6.23 -2.95
N GLU A 178 -5.60 6.82 -1.81
CA GLU A 178 -4.41 6.43 -1.04
C GLU A 178 -4.58 5.10 -0.29
N ALA A 179 -5.78 4.83 0.25
CA ALA A 179 -6.02 3.66 1.08
C ALA A 179 -6.33 2.39 0.28
N LEU A 180 -7.18 2.51 -0.76
CA LEU A 180 -7.81 1.35 -1.37
C LEU A 180 -7.16 0.87 -2.67
N VAL A 181 -6.36 1.70 -3.37
CA VAL A 181 -5.75 1.29 -4.64
C VAL A 181 -4.80 0.10 -4.41
N ASN A 182 -4.01 0.11 -3.35
CA ASN A 182 -3.17 -1.05 -2.98
C ASN A 182 -4.01 -2.31 -2.70
N ALA A 183 -5.16 -2.15 -2.06
CA ALA A 183 -6.09 -3.25 -1.80
C ALA A 183 -6.76 -3.77 -3.09
N VAL A 184 -6.99 -2.91 -4.10
CA VAL A 184 -7.47 -3.32 -5.43
C VAL A 184 -6.43 -4.16 -6.15
N VAL A 185 -5.13 -3.83 -6.05
CA VAL A 185 -4.05 -4.68 -6.60
C VAL A 185 -4.10 -6.08 -5.97
N GLY A 186 -4.36 -6.15 -4.65
CA GLY A 186 -4.56 -7.41 -3.96
C GLY A 186 -5.74 -8.24 -4.45
N ASP A 187 -6.83 -7.59 -4.90
CA ASP A 187 -8.03 -8.27 -5.42
C ASP A 187 -7.87 -8.74 -6.87
N LEU A 188 -7.14 -7.96 -7.69
CA LEU A 188 -7.04 -8.16 -9.13
C LEU A 188 -5.89 -9.08 -9.56
N PHE A 189 -4.83 -9.19 -8.74
CA PHE A 189 -3.59 -9.87 -9.14
C PHE A 189 -3.15 -10.92 -8.14
N PHE A 190 -2.57 -12.00 -8.66
CA PHE A 190 -1.95 -13.04 -7.84
C PHE A 190 -0.66 -12.55 -7.16
N VAL A 191 -0.24 -13.20 -6.08
CA VAL A 191 0.92 -12.78 -5.27
C VAL A 191 2.19 -12.58 -6.10
N HIS A 192 2.48 -13.48 -7.04
CA HIS A 192 3.65 -13.40 -7.91
C HIS A 192 3.61 -12.24 -8.92
N GLU A 193 2.41 -11.73 -9.25
CA GLU A 193 2.23 -10.61 -10.18
C GLU A 193 2.25 -9.22 -9.50
N ARG A 194 1.99 -9.15 -8.18
CA ARG A 194 1.78 -7.89 -7.43
C ARG A 194 3.01 -7.00 -7.40
N GLY A 195 4.20 -7.56 -7.25
CA GLY A 195 5.45 -6.79 -7.11
C GLY A 195 5.68 -5.81 -8.25
N LYS A 196 5.59 -6.28 -9.50
CA LYS A 196 5.78 -5.47 -10.70
C LYS A 196 4.71 -4.38 -10.86
N ARG A 197 3.46 -4.65 -10.47
CA ARG A 197 2.32 -3.74 -10.66
C ARG A 197 2.17 -2.71 -9.54
N MET A 198 2.57 -3.01 -8.32
CA MET A 198 2.67 -2.00 -7.26
C MET A 198 3.68 -0.89 -7.58
N ALA A 199 4.74 -1.21 -8.31
CA ALA A 199 5.72 -0.22 -8.76
C ALA A 199 5.16 0.71 -9.85
N SER A 200 4.29 0.23 -10.74
CA SER A 200 3.76 1.03 -11.86
C SER A 200 2.76 2.12 -11.47
N GLN A 201 2.18 2.06 -10.27
CA GLN A 201 1.17 3.02 -9.79
C GLN A 201 1.66 4.46 -9.58
N ARG A 202 2.96 4.74 -9.65
CA ARG A 202 3.53 6.04 -9.28
C ARG A 202 4.01 6.90 -10.46
N MET A 203 3.71 6.53 -11.70
CA MET A 203 4.33 7.17 -12.89
C MET A 203 3.70 8.48 -13.41
N ASP A 204 2.54 8.95 -12.91
CA ASP A 204 1.79 9.99 -13.62
C ASP A 204 1.62 11.29 -12.82
N PHE A 205 2.49 12.30 -13.10
CA PHE A 205 2.51 13.54 -12.30
C PHE A 205 2.00 14.83 -12.99
N TYR A 206 1.38 14.83 -14.17
CA TYR A 206 1.29 16.09 -14.92
C TYR A 206 -0.08 16.69 -15.29
N PHE A 207 -1.27 16.41 -14.76
CA PHE A 207 -2.50 17.13 -15.20
C PHE A 207 -3.64 17.19 -14.17
N ILE A 208 -3.65 18.18 -13.29
CA ILE A 208 -4.40 18.10 -12.03
C ILE A 208 -5.89 18.50 -12.06
N ALA A 209 -6.29 19.60 -12.66
CA ALA A 209 -7.63 20.16 -12.40
C ALA A 209 -8.70 19.77 -13.44
N ILE A 210 -8.34 19.79 -14.71
CA ILE A 210 -9.24 19.44 -15.82
C ILE A 210 -9.44 17.91 -15.87
N PHE A 211 -8.41 17.16 -15.51
CA PHE A 211 -8.39 15.71 -15.60
C PHE A 211 -9.13 14.99 -14.46
N SER A 212 -9.22 15.55 -13.24
CA SER A 212 -9.99 14.91 -12.16
C SER A 212 -11.47 14.82 -12.53
N GLY A 213 -12.05 15.87 -13.10
CA GLY A 213 -13.40 15.82 -13.65
C GLY A 213 -13.54 14.88 -14.85
N ALA A 214 -12.52 14.79 -15.71
CA ALA A 214 -12.48 13.85 -16.82
C ALA A 214 -12.28 12.40 -16.37
N CYS A 215 -11.59 12.16 -15.27
CA CYS A 215 -11.40 10.81 -14.70
C CYS A 215 -12.69 10.21 -14.13
N LEU A 216 -13.64 11.03 -13.67
CA LEU A 216 -14.88 10.53 -13.06
C LEU A 216 -15.69 9.63 -13.99
N PRO A 217 -15.92 9.96 -15.28
CA PRO A 217 -16.54 9.03 -16.23
C PRO A 217 -15.70 7.76 -16.44
N PHE A 218 -14.38 7.87 -16.51
CA PHE A 218 -13.52 6.69 -16.68
C PHE A 218 -13.62 5.75 -15.48
N VAL A 219 -13.57 6.26 -14.26
CA VAL A 219 -13.78 5.45 -13.05
C VAL A 219 -15.19 4.85 -13.04
N TYR A 220 -16.22 5.61 -13.44
CA TYR A 220 -17.58 5.10 -13.48
C TYR A 220 -17.79 3.98 -14.48
N PHE A 221 -17.29 4.09 -15.71
CA PHE A 221 -17.54 3.11 -16.76
C PHE A 221 -16.58 1.91 -16.73
N PHE A 222 -15.32 2.12 -16.35
CA PHE A 222 -14.26 1.10 -16.50
C PHE A 222 -13.79 0.47 -15.19
N VAL A 223 -14.13 1.03 -14.02
CA VAL A 223 -13.78 0.45 -12.72
C VAL A 223 -15.00 -0.22 -12.09
N PRO A 224 -15.24 -1.52 -12.34
CA PRO A 224 -16.29 -2.28 -11.69
C PRO A 224 -15.94 -2.54 -10.22
N GLU A 225 -16.87 -3.12 -9.45
CA GLU A 225 -16.58 -3.55 -8.09
C GLU A 225 -15.54 -4.68 -8.06
N THR A 226 -14.44 -4.48 -7.33
CA THR A 226 -13.35 -5.45 -7.22
C THR A 226 -13.42 -6.29 -5.94
N ALA A 227 -14.22 -5.86 -4.95
CA ALA A 227 -14.41 -6.64 -3.73
C ALA A 227 -15.29 -7.85 -4.00
N TYR A 228 -14.68 -9.04 -3.95
CA TYR A 228 -15.34 -10.31 -4.16
C TYR A 228 -15.29 -11.17 -2.89
N ARG A 229 -16.43 -11.80 -2.53
CA ARG A 229 -16.53 -12.68 -1.38
C ARG A 229 -16.15 -14.09 -1.80
N ARG A 230 -14.92 -14.51 -1.53
CA ARG A 230 -14.45 -15.89 -1.74
C ARG A 230 -14.78 -16.76 -0.54
N ALA A 231 -14.98 -18.05 -0.78
CA ALA A 231 -15.10 -19.03 0.28
C ALA A 231 -13.77 -19.11 1.08
N GLN A 232 -13.83 -19.33 2.39
CA GLN A 232 -12.64 -19.31 3.25
C GLN A 232 -11.58 -20.31 2.83
N HIS A 233 -11.96 -21.48 2.33
CA HIS A 233 -11.03 -22.50 1.84
C HIS A 233 -10.21 -22.07 0.61
N LEU A 234 -10.67 -21.06 -0.17
CA LEU A 234 -9.93 -20.49 -1.31
C LEU A 234 -8.94 -19.39 -0.90
N ASN A 235 -9.04 -18.88 0.33
CA ASN A 235 -8.14 -17.87 0.87
C ASN A 235 -6.98 -18.46 1.68
N THR A 236 -6.79 -19.79 1.63
CA THR A 236 -5.73 -20.48 2.38
C THR A 236 -4.34 -20.08 1.86
N ASP A 237 -3.46 -19.73 2.78
CA ASP A 237 -2.04 -19.55 2.52
C ASP A 237 -1.36 -20.93 2.53
N PHE A 238 -1.18 -21.55 1.36
CA PHE A 238 -0.44 -22.81 1.22
C PHE A 238 1.07 -22.64 1.44
N SER A 239 1.47 -21.79 2.35
CA SER A 239 2.87 -21.50 2.62
C SER A 239 3.52 -22.41 3.66
N GLY A 240 2.77 -23.35 4.27
CA GLY A 240 3.29 -24.28 5.28
C GLY A 240 2.98 -25.74 4.95
N ASP A 241 3.92 -26.66 5.32
CA ASP A 241 3.71 -28.12 5.20
C ASP A 241 2.50 -28.63 6.02
N VAL A 242 2.05 -27.86 7.03
CA VAL A 242 0.89 -28.18 7.85
C VAL A 242 -0.39 -28.00 7.04
N ASP A 243 -0.51 -26.93 6.25
CA ASP A 243 -1.69 -26.70 5.41
C ASP A 243 -1.77 -27.71 4.26
N ARG A 244 -0.61 -28.15 3.74
CA ARG A 244 -0.54 -29.25 2.78
C ARG A 244 -0.97 -30.59 3.38
N ARG A 245 -0.58 -30.88 4.65
CA ARG A 245 -0.98 -32.10 5.34
C ARG A 245 -2.46 -32.09 5.72
N THR A 246 -2.99 -30.96 6.19
CA THR A 246 -4.44 -30.79 6.48
C THR A 246 -5.29 -30.80 5.22
N ALA A 247 -4.84 -30.18 4.11
CA ALA A 247 -5.51 -30.27 2.82
C ALA A 247 -5.48 -31.71 2.26
N ARG A 248 -4.36 -32.44 2.44
CA ARG A 248 -4.26 -33.87 2.07
C ARG A 248 -5.15 -34.73 2.95
N ALA A 249 -5.19 -34.50 4.26
CA ALA A 249 -6.06 -35.25 5.18
C ALA A 249 -7.54 -35.00 4.88
N ALA A 250 -7.94 -33.77 4.59
CA ALA A 250 -9.30 -33.42 4.20
C ALA A 250 -9.68 -34.01 2.84
N ALA A 251 -8.77 -33.99 1.86
CA ALA A 251 -8.99 -34.63 0.55
C ALA A 251 -9.09 -36.16 0.68
N GLN A 252 -8.24 -36.80 1.51
CA GLN A 252 -8.32 -38.24 1.77
C GLN A 252 -9.62 -38.61 2.47
N GLU A 253 -10.06 -37.86 3.46
CA GLU A 253 -11.32 -38.07 4.17
C GLU A 253 -12.55 -37.93 3.23
N THR A 254 -12.45 -37.04 2.23
CA THR A 254 -13.50 -36.91 1.19
C THR A 254 -13.50 -38.12 0.24
N ILE A 255 -12.31 -38.56 -0.19
CA ILE A 255 -12.15 -39.73 -1.06
C ILE A 255 -12.58 -41.02 -0.34
N GLU A 256 -12.20 -41.19 0.96
CA GLU A 256 -12.67 -42.35 1.75
C GLU A 256 -14.18 -42.34 1.91
N LYS A 257 -14.81 -41.18 2.10
CA LYS A 257 -16.30 -41.09 2.16
C LYS A 257 -16.97 -41.38 0.81
N GLU A 258 -16.35 -41.03 -0.31
CA GLU A 258 -16.84 -41.36 -1.66
C GLU A 258 -16.64 -42.84 -1.96
N VAL A 259 -15.51 -43.46 -1.60
CA VAL A 259 -15.22 -44.88 -1.79
C VAL A 259 -16.10 -45.76 -0.89
N ASP A 260 -16.37 -45.33 0.35
CA ASP A 260 -17.30 -46.02 1.25
C ASP A 260 -18.76 -45.90 0.77
N ALA A 261 -19.14 -44.78 0.13
CA ALA A 261 -20.44 -44.61 -0.50
C ALA A 261 -20.60 -45.50 -1.73
N ASP A 262 -19.54 -45.67 -2.54
CA ASP A 262 -19.53 -46.51 -3.76
C ASP A 262 -19.41 -48.00 -3.40
N SER A 263 -18.74 -48.38 -2.30
CA SER A 263 -18.65 -49.76 -1.84
C SER A 263 -19.88 -50.24 -1.08
N ALA A 264 -20.77 -49.35 -0.64
CA ALA A 264 -22.08 -49.70 -0.08
C ALA A 264 -23.18 -49.94 -1.11
N ALA A 265 -22.91 -49.64 -2.39
CA ALA A 265 -23.80 -49.90 -3.52
C ALA A 265 -23.51 -51.26 -4.16
N GLY A 266 -23.90 -52.35 -3.50
CA GLY A 266 -23.94 -53.69 -4.12
C GLY A 266 -24.96 -53.76 -5.27
N PRO A 267 -24.78 -54.63 -6.27
CA PRO A 267 -25.61 -54.66 -7.48
C PRO A 267 -27.00 -55.21 -7.20
N SER A 268 -27.98 -54.35 -7.06
CA SER A 268 -29.38 -54.72 -7.12
C SER A 268 -30.07 -54.03 -8.28
N SER A 269 -30.56 -54.87 -9.15
CA SER A 269 -31.24 -54.57 -10.40
C SER A 269 -32.51 -53.75 -10.24
N ALA A 270 -32.84 -53.09 -11.35
CA ALA A 270 -34.16 -52.73 -11.86
C ALA A 270 -34.76 -51.39 -11.39
N ALA A 271 -34.73 -50.49 -12.33
CA ALA A 271 -35.83 -49.63 -12.78
C ALA A 271 -36.83 -49.14 -11.73
N VAL A 272 -36.64 -47.92 -11.26
CA VAL A 272 -37.75 -46.99 -10.94
C VAL A 272 -37.36 -45.58 -11.33
N ALA A 273 -38.32 -44.94 -11.99
CA ALA A 273 -38.29 -43.68 -12.67
C ALA A 273 -37.60 -42.52 -11.95
N ALA A 274 -36.92 -41.77 -12.77
CA ALA A 274 -36.46 -40.41 -12.56
C ALA A 274 -37.50 -39.52 -11.88
N ASN A 275 -37.09 -38.89 -10.81
CA ASN A 275 -37.36 -37.48 -10.43
C ASN A 275 -36.59 -37.24 -9.14
N GLY A 276 -35.34 -36.95 -9.29
CA GLY A 276 -34.48 -36.39 -8.23
C GLY A 276 -33.70 -35.25 -8.88
N ASP A 277 -34.14 -34.03 -8.66
CA ASP A 277 -33.38 -32.83 -8.92
C ASP A 277 -32.05 -32.89 -8.18
N THR A 278 -31.07 -33.55 -8.78
CA THR A 278 -29.67 -33.27 -8.47
C THR A 278 -29.39 -31.88 -9.05
N ALA A 279 -29.64 -30.85 -8.26
CA ALA A 279 -29.20 -29.49 -8.57
C ALA A 279 -27.70 -29.54 -8.80
N GLN A 280 -27.29 -29.67 -10.07
CA GLN A 280 -25.92 -29.33 -10.46
C GLN A 280 -25.66 -27.92 -9.91
N PRO A 281 -24.49 -27.64 -9.27
CA PRO A 281 -24.19 -26.32 -8.83
C PRO A 281 -24.26 -25.38 -10.05
N GLU A 282 -25.32 -24.57 -10.12
CA GLU A 282 -25.50 -23.58 -11.18
C GLU A 282 -24.26 -22.72 -11.23
N VAL A 283 -23.48 -22.84 -12.29
CA VAL A 283 -22.34 -21.95 -12.56
C VAL A 283 -22.92 -20.53 -12.62
N PRO A 284 -22.49 -19.61 -11.74
CA PRO A 284 -23.05 -18.27 -11.68
C PRO A 284 -22.97 -17.59 -13.04
N ARG A 285 -24.08 -16.99 -13.46
CA ARG A 285 -24.13 -16.26 -14.74
C ARG A 285 -23.14 -15.09 -14.70
N LYS A 286 -22.35 -14.94 -15.77
CA LYS A 286 -21.49 -13.77 -15.94
C LYS A 286 -22.33 -12.49 -15.92
N ALA A 287 -21.99 -11.53 -15.05
CA ALA A 287 -22.67 -10.24 -14.93
C ALA A 287 -22.60 -9.47 -16.24
N THR A 288 -23.70 -8.86 -16.64
CA THR A 288 -23.77 -7.96 -17.79
C THR A 288 -23.02 -6.65 -17.49
N PHE A 289 -22.65 -5.91 -18.55
CA PHE A 289 -21.98 -4.61 -18.37
C PHE A 289 -22.82 -3.64 -17.51
N VAL A 290 -24.14 -3.62 -17.70
CA VAL A 290 -25.06 -2.77 -16.93
C VAL A 290 -25.09 -3.17 -15.44
N GLU A 291 -25.14 -4.46 -15.15
CA GLU A 291 -25.05 -4.97 -13.77
C GLU A 291 -23.70 -4.62 -13.12
N SER A 292 -22.61 -4.64 -13.89
CA SER A 292 -21.28 -4.24 -13.40
C SER A 292 -21.18 -2.74 -13.08
N LEU A 293 -22.11 -1.90 -13.57
CA LEU A 293 -22.21 -0.46 -13.27
C LEU A 293 -22.93 -0.17 -11.95
N ALA A 294 -23.50 -1.15 -11.27
CA ALA A 294 -24.16 -0.94 -9.98
C ALA A 294 -23.20 -0.36 -8.95
N LEU A 295 -23.64 0.69 -8.24
CA LEU A 295 -22.83 1.35 -7.20
C LEU A 295 -22.70 0.49 -5.94
N PHE A 296 -23.77 -0.28 -5.63
CA PHE A 296 -23.83 -1.16 -4.47
C PHE A 296 -24.26 -2.55 -4.91
N ASN A 297 -23.44 -3.55 -4.59
CA ASN A 297 -23.69 -4.96 -4.88
C ASN A 297 -23.90 -5.78 -3.60
N GLY A 298 -24.58 -5.18 -2.62
CA GLY A 298 -24.85 -5.80 -1.34
C GLY A 298 -23.64 -5.79 -0.37
N ARG A 299 -23.86 -6.40 0.78
CA ARG A 299 -22.84 -6.50 1.83
C ARG A 299 -21.81 -7.58 1.46
N LYS A 300 -20.52 -7.24 1.55
CA LYS A 300 -19.40 -8.11 1.15
C LYS A 300 -18.84 -8.97 2.29
N THR A 301 -19.08 -8.60 3.55
CA THR A 301 -18.66 -9.34 4.73
C THR A 301 -19.75 -9.35 5.79
N ASP A 302 -19.78 -10.39 6.62
CA ASP A 302 -20.70 -10.49 7.75
C ASP A 302 -20.14 -9.80 9.02
N GLU A 303 -18.89 -9.33 8.95
CA GLU A 303 -18.22 -8.66 10.06
C GLU A 303 -18.88 -7.32 10.44
N SER A 304 -18.89 -6.99 11.73
CA SER A 304 -19.44 -5.71 12.21
C SER A 304 -18.57 -4.53 11.75
N PHE A 305 -19.20 -3.49 11.20
CA PHE A 305 -18.54 -2.25 10.82
C PHE A 305 -17.73 -1.63 12.00
N TRP A 306 -18.30 -1.63 13.20
CA TRP A 306 -17.65 -1.06 14.38
C TRP A 306 -16.40 -1.84 14.80
N LYS A 307 -16.41 -3.18 14.69
CA LYS A 307 -15.21 -3.98 14.93
C LYS A 307 -14.11 -3.65 13.92
N LEU A 308 -14.45 -3.57 12.64
CA LEU A 308 -13.51 -3.20 11.58
C LEU A 308 -12.93 -1.78 11.78
N LEU A 309 -13.75 -0.82 12.25
CA LEU A 309 -13.31 0.54 12.54
C LEU A 309 -12.28 0.60 13.67
N LEU A 310 -12.42 -0.27 14.66
CA LEU A 310 -11.55 -0.30 15.85
C LEU A 310 -10.27 -1.12 15.65
N ARG A 311 -10.22 -2.05 14.69
CA ARG A 311 -9.05 -2.92 14.44
C ARG A 311 -7.72 -2.20 14.26
N PRO A 312 -7.61 -1.07 13.53
CA PRO A 312 -6.33 -0.39 13.33
C PRO A 312 -5.70 0.11 14.63
N PHE A 313 -6.48 0.50 15.65
CA PHE A 313 -5.93 1.12 16.85
C PHE A 313 -5.02 0.19 17.68
N PRO A 314 -5.41 -1.05 18.04
CA PRO A 314 -4.50 -1.96 18.73
C PRO A 314 -3.32 -2.41 17.85
N LEU A 315 -3.45 -2.38 16.53
CA LEU A 315 -2.39 -2.79 15.64
C LEU A 315 -1.20 -1.80 15.60
N PHE A 316 -1.37 -0.55 16.02
CA PHE A 316 -0.23 0.35 16.24
C PHE A 316 0.76 -0.17 17.30
N LEU A 317 0.31 -1.03 18.23
CA LEU A 317 1.17 -1.67 19.22
C LEU A 317 1.90 -2.91 18.68
N HIS A 318 1.55 -3.37 17.49
CA HIS A 318 2.21 -4.51 16.85
C HIS A 318 3.60 -4.07 16.31
N PRO A 319 4.72 -4.65 16.78
CA PRO A 319 6.07 -4.16 16.44
C PRO A 319 6.36 -4.07 14.94
N SER A 320 5.89 -5.05 14.16
CA SER A 320 6.05 -5.04 12.69
C SER A 320 5.34 -3.86 12.04
N ILE A 321 4.12 -3.55 12.50
CA ILE A 321 3.31 -2.46 11.97
C ILE A 321 3.87 -1.12 12.44
N ALA A 322 4.24 -1.00 13.72
CA ALA A 322 4.89 0.18 14.26
C ALA A 322 6.22 0.49 13.51
N TRP A 323 7.04 -0.52 13.26
CA TRP A 323 8.25 -0.39 12.45
C TRP A 323 7.94 0.11 11.03
N ALA A 324 6.96 -0.49 10.36
CA ALA A 324 6.58 -0.07 9.01
C ALA A 324 6.02 1.37 8.98
N CYS A 325 5.23 1.76 10.00
CA CYS A 325 4.77 3.14 10.16
C CYS A 325 5.93 4.12 10.28
N LEU A 326 6.96 3.78 11.07
CA LEU A 326 8.14 4.62 11.25
C LEU A 326 8.96 4.71 9.96
N ILE A 327 9.30 3.58 9.33
CA ILE A 327 10.12 3.51 8.12
C ILE A 327 9.50 4.30 6.97
N GLN A 328 8.21 4.16 6.73
CA GLN A 328 7.52 4.85 5.65
C GLN A 328 7.04 6.25 6.06
N GLY A 329 6.44 6.37 7.23
CA GLY A 329 5.75 7.59 7.63
C GLY A 329 6.70 8.73 7.97
N VAL A 330 7.85 8.43 8.58
CA VAL A 330 8.83 9.46 8.97
C VAL A 330 9.48 10.08 7.75
N ILE A 331 9.94 9.28 6.79
CA ILE A 331 10.57 9.82 5.56
C ILE A 331 9.56 10.59 4.69
N ILE A 332 8.31 10.14 4.61
CA ILE A 332 7.24 10.90 3.92
C ILE A 332 6.99 12.23 4.64
N GLY A 333 6.99 12.24 5.99
CA GLY A 333 6.89 13.47 6.76
C GLY A 333 8.02 14.44 6.44
N TRP A 334 9.25 13.96 6.31
CA TRP A 334 10.39 14.82 5.94
C TRP A 334 10.28 15.37 4.52
N THR A 335 9.74 14.62 3.57
CA THR A 335 9.51 15.13 2.20
C THR A 335 8.45 16.23 2.19
N VAL A 336 7.37 16.07 2.96
CA VAL A 336 6.35 17.13 3.14
C VAL A 336 6.97 18.35 3.83
N PHE A 337 7.79 18.12 4.87
CA PHE A 337 8.50 19.19 5.56
C PHE A 337 9.38 19.99 4.59
N ILE A 338 10.21 19.33 3.76
CA ILE A 338 11.03 20.01 2.75
C ILE A 338 10.12 20.82 1.81
N GLY A 339 9.04 20.23 1.29
CA GLY A 339 8.12 20.93 0.39
C GLY A 339 7.55 22.21 0.98
N VAL A 340 7.19 22.20 2.26
CA VAL A 340 6.67 23.39 2.97
C VAL A 340 7.74 24.45 3.18
N VAL A 341 8.99 24.06 3.49
CA VAL A 341 10.06 25.04 3.81
C VAL A 341 10.82 25.52 2.58
N LEU A 342 10.66 24.90 1.40
CA LEU A 342 11.28 25.39 0.16
C LEU A 342 10.99 26.86 -0.09
N ALA A 343 9.74 27.28 0.08
CA ALA A 343 9.34 28.68 -0.05
C ALA A 343 10.11 29.58 0.94
N ALA A 344 10.27 29.16 2.21
CA ALA A 344 11.00 29.93 3.21
C ALA A 344 12.49 30.09 2.91
N ILE A 345 13.10 29.12 2.22
CA ILE A 345 14.52 29.09 1.91
C ILE A 345 14.84 29.90 0.63
N PHE A 346 14.00 29.79 -0.41
CA PHE A 346 14.34 30.29 -1.75
C PHE A 346 13.60 31.57 -2.18
N LEU A 347 12.40 31.86 -1.65
CA LEU A 347 11.69 33.12 -1.93
C LEU A 347 12.29 34.33 -1.19
N GLY A 348 13.05 34.07 -0.11
CA GLY A 348 13.76 35.10 0.63
C GLY A 348 15.18 35.39 0.12
N PRO A 349 15.91 36.33 0.79
CA PRO A 349 17.31 36.61 0.47
C PRO A 349 18.15 35.33 0.63
N PRO A 350 19.21 35.11 -0.16
CA PRO A 350 19.75 36.02 -1.16
C PRO A 350 19.22 35.82 -2.59
N LEU A 351 18.45 34.76 -2.88
CA LEU A 351 18.08 34.37 -4.24
C LEU A 351 16.83 35.09 -4.77
N TRP A 352 15.89 35.43 -3.89
CA TRP A 352 14.64 36.12 -4.26
C TRP A 352 13.91 35.43 -5.43
N PHE A 353 13.77 34.11 -5.37
CA PHE A 353 13.08 33.37 -6.42
C PHE A 353 11.61 33.78 -6.50
N THR A 354 11.09 33.75 -7.73
CA THR A 354 9.64 33.83 -7.96
C THR A 354 8.98 32.53 -7.51
N GLU A 355 7.66 32.55 -7.31
CA GLU A 355 6.88 31.33 -6.99
C GLU A 355 7.03 30.27 -8.09
N GLU A 356 7.05 30.69 -9.35
CA GLU A 356 7.28 29.82 -10.49
C GLU A 356 8.65 29.14 -10.44
N GLN A 357 9.72 29.91 -10.17
CA GLN A 357 11.07 29.36 -10.02
C GLN A 357 11.18 28.41 -8.81
N THR A 358 10.46 28.70 -7.73
CA THR A 358 10.39 27.80 -6.57
C THR A 358 9.64 26.50 -6.93
N GLY A 359 8.64 26.58 -7.82
CA GLY A 359 7.98 25.40 -8.38
C GLY A 359 8.93 24.45 -9.14
N TYR A 360 9.94 25.00 -9.83
CA TYR A 360 10.94 24.17 -10.53
C TYR A 360 11.82 23.33 -9.60
N LEU A 361 11.95 23.70 -8.31
CA LEU A 361 12.68 22.90 -7.31
C LEU A 361 12.00 21.54 -7.00
N TYR A 362 10.77 21.32 -7.44
CA TYR A 362 10.14 20.00 -7.37
C TYR A 362 10.57 19.06 -8.51
N THR A 363 11.36 19.54 -9.48
CA THR A 363 11.89 18.72 -10.58
C THR A 363 12.79 17.60 -10.05
N GLY A 364 13.68 17.91 -9.09
CA GLY A 364 14.50 16.91 -8.42
C GLY A 364 13.67 15.86 -7.70
N ALA A 365 12.62 16.29 -7.00
CA ALA A 365 11.67 15.38 -6.35
C ALA A 365 10.98 14.44 -7.35
N PHE A 366 10.53 14.95 -8.50
CA PHE A 366 9.93 14.17 -9.56
C PHE A 366 10.91 13.13 -10.14
N ILE A 367 12.09 13.56 -10.53
CA ILE A 367 13.14 12.67 -11.07
C ILE A 367 13.50 11.61 -10.03
N GLY A 368 13.67 12.02 -8.75
CA GLY A 368 13.98 11.10 -7.65
C GLY A 368 12.89 10.04 -7.44
N SER A 369 11.62 10.40 -7.56
CA SER A 369 10.52 9.46 -7.44
C SER A 369 10.53 8.43 -8.57
N VAL A 370 10.75 8.86 -9.82
CA VAL A 370 10.84 7.96 -10.98
C VAL A 370 12.04 7.03 -10.86
N VAL A 371 13.23 7.57 -10.58
CA VAL A 371 14.45 6.76 -10.40
C VAL A 371 14.29 5.80 -9.22
N GLY A 372 13.72 6.25 -8.10
CA GLY A 372 13.44 5.43 -6.93
C GLY A 372 12.54 4.24 -7.23
N LEU A 373 11.52 4.41 -8.09
CA LEU A 373 10.65 3.32 -8.54
C LEU A 373 11.41 2.23 -9.28
N PHE A 374 12.21 2.61 -10.29
CA PHE A 374 13.01 1.65 -11.04
C PHE A 374 14.01 0.93 -10.14
N LEU A 375 14.74 1.67 -9.31
CA LEU A 375 15.71 1.10 -8.40
C LEU A 375 15.06 0.19 -7.36
N SER A 376 13.90 0.57 -6.79
CA SER A 376 13.21 -0.26 -5.79
C SER A 376 12.72 -1.58 -6.37
N GLY A 377 12.22 -1.60 -7.61
CA GLY A 377 11.81 -2.81 -8.30
C GLY A 377 13.00 -3.74 -8.55
N LEU A 378 14.04 -3.23 -9.20
CA LEU A 378 15.25 -4.00 -9.49
C LEU A 378 15.92 -4.55 -8.22
N PHE A 379 16.09 -3.70 -7.21
CA PHE A 379 16.76 -4.08 -5.97
C PHE A 379 15.93 -5.05 -5.13
N SER A 380 14.59 -4.91 -5.15
CA SER A 380 13.67 -5.82 -4.45
C SER A 380 13.79 -7.25 -4.97
N ASP A 381 13.75 -7.43 -6.29
CA ASP A 381 13.83 -8.75 -6.90
C ASP A 381 15.23 -9.33 -6.79
N TRP A 382 16.27 -8.51 -7.03
CA TRP A 382 17.64 -8.93 -6.90
C TRP A 382 18.00 -9.37 -5.48
N SER A 383 17.66 -8.57 -4.45
CA SER A 383 17.97 -8.88 -3.06
C SER A 383 17.21 -10.11 -2.56
N ALA A 384 15.92 -10.24 -2.92
CA ALA A 384 15.13 -11.41 -2.57
C ALA A 384 15.72 -12.69 -3.15
N ASN A 385 16.03 -12.70 -4.46
CA ASN A 385 16.63 -13.87 -5.12
C ASN A 385 18.01 -14.24 -4.54
N LEU A 386 18.85 -13.22 -4.26
CA LEU A 386 20.16 -13.44 -3.64
C LEU A 386 20.04 -14.12 -2.28
N LEU A 387 19.13 -13.63 -1.43
CA LEU A 387 18.93 -14.13 -0.07
C LEU A 387 18.24 -15.50 -0.06
N ILE A 388 17.29 -15.76 -0.97
CA ILE A 388 16.66 -17.07 -1.15
C ILE A 388 17.72 -18.12 -1.50
N ARG A 389 18.58 -17.84 -2.50
CA ARG A 389 19.69 -18.76 -2.88
C ARG A 389 20.66 -19.00 -1.72
N ALA A 390 21.04 -17.94 -0.99
CA ALA A 390 21.89 -18.05 0.18
C ALA A 390 21.23 -18.81 1.35
N ASN A 391 19.90 -18.85 1.41
CA ASN A 391 19.10 -19.56 2.42
C ASN A 391 18.57 -20.92 1.94
N LYS A 392 19.23 -21.56 0.98
CA LYS A 392 18.86 -22.89 0.47
C LYS A 392 17.42 -22.98 -0.04
N GLY A 393 16.98 -21.98 -0.82
CA GLY A 393 15.64 -21.95 -1.42
C GLY A 393 14.50 -21.59 -0.45
N LYS A 394 14.78 -21.23 0.80
CA LYS A 394 13.78 -20.82 1.78
C LYS A 394 13.62 -19.32 1.80
N TYR A 395 12.42 -18.83 1.48
CA TYR A 395 12.05 -17.41 1.55
C TYR A 395 11.56 -17.04 2.94
N GLU A 396 12.08 -15.93 3.48
CA GLU A 396 11.61 -15.30 4.70
C GLU A 396 11.19 -13.85 4.41
N PRO A 397 10.05 -13.36 4.91
CA PRO A 397 9.61 -11.98 4.69
C PRO A 397 10.62 -10.92 5.15
N GLU A 398 11.44 -11.24 6.14
CA GLU A 398 12.52 -10.39 6.64
C GLU A 398 13.54 -10.00 5.57
N PHE A 399 13.63 -10.75 4.47
CA PHE A 399 14.51 -10.40 3.34
C PHE A 399 14.10 -9.09 2.67
N ARG A 400 12.81 -8.69 2.77
CA ARG A 400 12.33 -7.39 2.29
C ARG A 400 12.89 -6.21 3.09
N ILE A 401 13.31 -6.43 4.34
CA ILE A 401 13.91 -5.39 5.18
C ILE A 401 15.25 -4.90 4.61
N TRP A 402 15.94 -5.70 3.78
CA TRP A 402 17.17 -5.28 3.11
C TRP A 402 17.00 -4.04 2.21
N LEU A 403 15.78 -3.77 1.71
CA LEU A 403 15.49 -2.55 0.97
C LEU A 403 15.61 -1.27 1.82
N VAL A 404 15.67 -1.39 3.15
CA VAL A 404 15.90 -0.23 4.03
C VAL A 404 17.37 0.23 3.98
N LEU A 405 18.32 -0.64 3.57
CA LEU A 405 19.72 -0.22 3.42
C LEU A 405 19.88 0.88 2.36
N PRO A 406 19.39 0.73 1.11
CA PRO A 406 19.38 1.85 0.16
C PRO A 406 18.59 3.06 0.66
N GLN A 407 17.45 2.89 1.37
CA GLN A 407 16.76 4.03 2.00
C GLN A 407 17.71 4.78 2.91
N LEU A 408 18.37 4.11 3.85
CA LEU A 408 19.32 4.73 4.79
C LEU A 408 20.40 5.52 4.06
N VAL A 409 20.97 4.97 2.98
CA VAL A 409 22.04 5.64 2.22
C VAL A 409 21.50 6.85 1.48
N PHE A 410 20.46 6.68 0.68
CA PHE A 410 19.94 7.77 -0.15
C PHE A 410 19.25 8.86 0.67
N SER A 411 18.41 8.51 1.66
CA SER A 411 17.75 9.49 2.50
C SER A 411 18.75 10.19 3.42
N GLY A 412 19.75 9.47 3.95
CA GLY A 412 20.82 10.06 4.76
C GLY A 412 21.64 11.09 3.96
N ILE A 413 22.19 10.70 2.82
CA ILE A 413 22.92 11.62 1.92
C ILE A 413 22.00 12.79 1.53
N GLY A 414 20.75 12.52 1.20
CA GLY A 414 19.79 13.53 0.79
C GLY A 414 19.52 14.55 1.90
N LEU A 415 19.14 14.12 3.10
CA LEU A 415 18.77 15.01 4.21
C LEU A 415 19.97 15.81 4.73
N PHE A 416 21.12 15.15 4.97
CA PHE A 416 22.33 15.86 5.42
C PHE A 416 22.84 16.82 4.34
N GLY A 417 22.91 16.38 3.08
CA GLY A 417 23.36 17.19 1.96
C GLY A 417 22.44 18.38 1.70
N PHE A 418 21.10 18.17 1.75
CA PHE A 418 20.14 19.27 1.64
C PHE A 418 20.35 20.32 2.74
N GLY A 419 20.57 19.88 3.99
CA GLY A 419 20.83 20.78 5.10
C GLY A 419 22.11 21.61 4.93
N PHE A 420 23.20 21.00 4.46
CA PHE A 420 24.44 21.72 4.17
C PHE A 420 24.29 22.69 3.01
N ALA A 421 23.65 22.28 1.93
CA ALA A 421 23.49 23.09 0.72
C ALA A 421 22.49 24.24 0.92
N SER A 422 21.34 23.99 1.54
CA SER A 422 20.32 25.00 1.84
C SER A 422 20.74 25.98 2.95
N GLY A 423 21.68 25.57 3.83
CA GLY A 423 22.25 26.46 4.84
C GLY A 423 23.22 27.49 4.29
N ASN A 424 23.70 27.35 3.03
CA ASN A 424 24.56 28.35 2.38
C ASN A 424 24.26 28.41 0.87
N VAL A 425 23.07 28.92 0.55
CA VAL A 425 22.56 29.00 -0.83
C VAL A 425 23.41 29.92 -1.71
N VAL A 426 24.10 30.91 -1.12
CA VAL A 426 25.03 31.79 -1.86
C VAL A 426 26.16 30.98 -2.49
N LYS A 427 26.71 30.03 -1.76
CA LYS A 427 27.85 29.21 -2.22
C LYS A 427 27.43 28.11 -3.15
N TYR A 428 26.32 27.44 -2.86
CA TYR A 428 25.93 26.19 -3.54
C TYR A 428 24.87 26.39 -4.63
N GLY A 429 24.24 27.57 -4.69
CA GLY A 429 23.15 27.84 -5.62
C GLY A 429 21.89 27.03 -5.27
N TRP A 430 20.98 26.88 -6.22
CA TRP A 430 19.71 26.17 -6.07
C TRP A 430 19.77 24.72 -6.55
N VAL A 431 20.64 24.40 -7.50
CA VAL A 431 20.72 23.06 -8.14
C VAL A 431 21.17 21.99 -7.12
N ILE A 432 22.16 22.32 -6.27
CA ILE A 432 22.72 21.34 -5.33
C ILE A 432 21.68 20.90 -4.28
N PRO A 433 20.94 21.82 -3.61
CA PRO A 433 19.81 21.40 -2.77
C PRO A 433 18.77 20.55 -3.49
N ASP A 434 18.43 20.87 -4.75
CA ASP A 434 17.46 20.10 -5.53
C ASP A 434 17.95 18.67 -5.83
N VAL A 435 19.23 18.50 -6.14
CA VAL A 435 19.85 17.16 -6.29
C VAL A 435 19.78 16.36 -4.98
N PHE A 436 20.02 16.99 -3.83
CA PHE A 436 19.87 16.30 -2.55
C PHE A 436 18.40 15.97 -2.23
N PHE A 437 17.47 16.83 -2.64
CA PHE A 437 16.05 16.52 -2.53
C PHE A 437 15.67 15.33 -3.40
N MET A 438 16.24 15.20 -4.60
CA MET A 438 16.11 13.99 -5.44
C MET A 438 16.54 12.72 -4.67
N PHE A 439 17.67 12.73 -3.96
CA PHE A 439 18.10 11.58 -3.16
C PHE A 439 17.15 11.25 -2.02
N VAL A 440 16.56 12.23 -1.34
CA VAL A 440 15.53 12.01 -0.33
C VAL A 440 14.35 11.24 -0.90
N LEU A 441 13.88 11.61 -2.11
CA LEU A 441 12.75 10.94 -2.77
C LEU A 441 13.10 9.52 -3.21
N ILE A 442 14.33 9.27 -3.69
CA ILE A 442 14.78 7.89 -3.98
C ILE A 442 14.68 7.04 -2.71
N GLY A 443 15.24 7.53 -1.58
CA GLY A 443 15.17 6.83 -0.30
C GLY A 443 13.74 6.61 0.19
N MET A 444 12.86 7.62 0.07
CA MET A 444 11.45 7.53 0.43
C MET A 444 10.73 6.41 -0.33
N VAL A 445 10.93 6.31 -1.64
CA VAL A 445 10.28 5.27 -2.45
C VAL A 445 10.77 3.89 -2.04
N MET A 446 12.07 3.71 -1.80
CA MET A 446 12.64 2.44 -1.37
C MET A 446 12.09 1.98 -0.01
N GLY A 447 12.00 2.88 0.97
CA GLY A 447 11.41 2.59 2.27
C GLY A 447 9.92 2.27 2.21
N ALA A 448 9.16 2.99 1.36
CA ALA A 448 7.75 2.72 1.16
C ALA A 448 7.51 1.33 0.55
N VAL A 449 8.35 0.91 -0.40
CA VAL A 449 8.28 -0.44 -1.00
C VAL A 449 8.69 -1.50 0.02
N ALA A 450 9.77 -1.28 0.78
CA ALA A 450 10.26 -2.21 1.81
C ALA A 450 9.19 -2.54 2.85
N SER A 451 8.60 -1.49 3.44
CA SER A 451 7.58 -1.62 4.50
C SER A 451 6.30 -2.26 3.98
N ALA A 452 5.86 -1.87 2.77
CA ALA A 452 4.64 -2.42 2.17
C ALA A 452 4.79 -3.91 1.82
N LEU A 453 5.90 -4.31 1.18
CA LEU A 453 6.15 -5.70 0.84
C LEU A 453 6.30 -6.57 2.09
N TYR A 454 7.03 -6.07 3.11
CA TYR A 454 7.18 -6.80 4.36
C TYR A 454 5.82 -7.09 5.02
N ILE A 455 4.92 -6.09 5.11
CA ILE A 455 3.59 -6.26 5.70
C ILE A 455 2.77 -7.28 4.91
N VAL A 456 2.77 -7.19 3.58
CA VAL A 456 2.00 -8.12 2.72
C VAL A 456 2.52 -9.54 2.85
N ASP A 457 3.83 -9.74 2.92
CA ASP A 457 4.45 -11.06 2.97
C ASP A 457 4.37 -11.68 4.39
N ALA A 458 4.51 -10.84 5.44
CA ALA A 458 4.56 -11.29 6.84
C ALA A 458 3.19 -11.37 7.53
N HIS A 459 2.24 -10.50 7.16
CA HIS A 459 0.97 -10.30 7.87
C HIS A 459 -0.22 -10.14 6.92
N ARG A 460 -0.40 -11.08 6.01
CA ARG A 460 -1.39 -11.02 4.93
C ARG A 460 -2.83 -10.82 5.43
N GLU A 461 -3.23 -11.52 6.49
CA GLU A 461 -4.60 -11.48 7.02
C GLU A 461 -4.99 -10.08 7.52
N ILE A 462 -4.06 -9.36 8.13
CA ILE A 462 -4.26 -8.02 8.69
C ILE A 462 -3.62 -6.91 7.85
N ALA A 463 -3.21 -7.22 6.60
CA ALA A 463 -2.49 -6.26 5.75
C ALA A 463 -3.29 -4.99 5.47
N ILE A 464 -4.61 -5.10 5.28
CA ILE A 464 -5.49 -3.95 5.00
C ILE A 464 -5.55 -3.02 6.21
N GLU A 465 -5.71 -3.57 7.40
CA GLU A 465 -5.71 -2.83 8.66
C GLU A 465 -4.33 -2.20 8.94
N ALA A 466 -3.25 -2.93 8.65
CA ALA A 466 -1.90 -2.42 8.75
C ALA A 466 -1.66 -1.24 7.79
N PHE A 467 -2.11 -1.33 6.53
CA PHE A 467 -2.05 -0.20 5.60
C PHE A 467 -2.88 1.00 6.06
N THR A 468 -3.99 0.76 6.78
CA THR A 468 -4.73 1.85 7.43
C THR A 468 -3.90 2.53 8.49
N CYS A 469 -3.17 1.77 9.33
CA CYS A 469 -2.24 2.34 10.31
C CYS A 469 -1.15 3.18 9.64
N LEU A 470 -0.54 2.68 8.56
CA LEU A 470 0.47 3.41 7.80
C LEU A 470 -0.09 4.72 7.22
N LEU A 471 -1.30 4.67 6.64
CA LEU A 471 -1.97 5.85 6.09
C LEU A 471 -2.22 6.91 7.17
N VAL A 472 -2.80 6.50 8.29
CA VAL A 472 -3.10 7.40 9.41
C VAL A 472 -1.82 8.00 9.96
N PHE A 473 -0.82 7.17 10.26
CA PHE A 473 0.44 7.63 10.84
C PHE A 473 1.16 8.64 9.94
N LYS A 474 1.39 8.31 8.66
CA LYS A 474 2.12 9.21 7.75
C LYS A 474 1.44 10.56 7.59
N ASN A 475 0.10 10.57 7.48
CA ASN A 475 -0.65 11.81 7.26
C ASN A 475 -0.75 12.65 8.54
N MET A 476 -0.97 12.03 9.71
CA MET A 476 -0.99 12.74 10.99
C MET A 476 0.40 13.28 11.38
N PHE A 477 1.46 12.49 11.17
CA PHE A 477 2.83 12.91 11.40
C PHE A 477 3.21 14.10 10.48
N SER A 478 2.86 14.00 9.20
CA SER A 478 3.10 15.09 8.25
C SER A 478 2.31 16.36 8.61
N PHE A 479 1.03 16.22 9.04
CA PHE A 479 0.25 17.34 9.55
C PHE A 479 0.94 18.03 10.73
N LEU A 480 1.39 17.22 11.70
CA LEU A 480 2.10 17.76 12.88
C LEU A 480 3.36 18.53 12.46
N LEU A 481 4.13 18.00 11.51
CA LEU A 481 5.34 18.66 11.01
C LEU A 481 5.04 20.00 10.34
N THR A 482 3.95 20.13 9.59
CA THR A 482 3.62 21.42 8.92
C THR A 482 3.38 22.54 9.91
N TYR A 483 2.93 22.24 11.13
CA TYR A 483 2.74 23.23 12.19
C TYR A 483 4.06 23.84 12.67
N PHE A 484 5.11 23.02 12.78
CA PHE A 484 6.41 23.47 13.30
C PHE A 484 7.39 23.87 12.20
N ALA A 485 7.19 23.45 10.97
CA ALA A 485 8.18 23.49 9.90
C ALA A 485 8.78 24.87 9.67
N TYR A 486 7.94 25.88 9.46
CA TYR A 486 8.40 27.22 9.13
C TYR A 486 9.22 27.85 10.27
N ASN A 487 8.65 27.86 11.48
CA ASN A 487 9.32 28.43 12.64
C ASN A 487 10.60 27.69 13.00
N TRP A 488 10.63 26.39 12.86
CA TRP A 488 11.80 25.58 13.17
C TRP A 488 12.97 25.91 12.24
N VAL A 489 12.71 26.08 10.93
CA VAL A 489 13.77 26.44 9.96
C VAL A 489 14.19 27.89 10.09
N VAL A 490 13.27 28.81 10.28
CA VAL A 490 13.59 30.26 10.38
C VAL A 490 14.36 30.55 11.66
N LEU A 491 13.96 30.00 12.80
CA LEU A 491 14.62 30.23 14.09
C LEU A 491 15.87 29.36 14.31
N GLY A 492 15.82 28.10 13.85
CA GLY A 492 16.89 27.12 14.07
C GLY A 492 17.98 27.13 13.00
N GLY A 493 17.71 27.72 11.84
CA GLY A 493 18.57 27.65 10.64
C GLY A 493 18.48 26.32 9.92
N ALA A 494 18.38 26.34 8.59
CA ALA A 494 18.18 25.16 7.76
C ALA A 494 19.23 24.06 8.04
N LYS A 495 20.52 24.40 8.08
CA LYS A 495 21.59 23.42 8.32
C LYS A 495 21.38 22.61 9.60
N LYS A 496 21.12 23.28 10.74
CA LYS A 496 20.97 22.62 12.05
C LYS A 496 19.74 21.72 12.08
N VAL A 497 18.62 22.21 11.54
CA VAL A 497 17.35 21.47 11.50
C VAL A 497 17.49 20.19 10.68
N PHE A 498 18.07 20.26 9.48
CA PHE A 498 18.24 19.08 8.62
C PHE A 498 19.29 18.10 9.14
N LEU A 499 20.29 18.54 9.91
CA LEU A 499 21.20 17.63 10.62
C LEU A 499 20.45 16.82 11.69
N ILE A 500 19.53 17.44 12.43
CA ILE A 500 18.70 16.76 13.43
C ILE A 500 17.75 15.78 12.72
N ILE A 501 17.06 16.22 11.67
CA ILE A 501 16.14 15.40 10.87
C ILE A 501 16.87 14.18 10.29
N GLY A 502 18.04 14.38 9.68
CA GLY A 502 18.87 13.30 9.15
C GLY A 502 19.32 12.32 10.23
N GLY A 503 19.66 12.81 11.43
CA GLY A 503 19.98 11.94 12.58
C GLY A 503 18.79 11.09 13.03
N ILE A 504 17.59 11.66 13.06
CA ILE A 504 16.34 10.91 13.38
C ILE A 504 16.08 9.85 12.31
N GLU A 505 16.21 10.19 11.03
CA GLU A 505 16.01 9.23 9.93
C GLU A 505 16.98 8.05 10.02
N VAL A 506 18.25 8.30 10.29
CA VAL A 506 19.25 7.25 10.51
C VAL A 506 18.84 6.35 11.69
N ALA A 507 18.43 6.95 12.82
CA ALA A 507 17.99 6.17 13.98
C ALA A 507 16.76 5.30 13.67
N VAL A 508 15.79 5.82 12.92
CA VAL A 508 14.60 5.08 12.49
C VAL A 508 14.99 3.92 11.56
N CYS A 509 15.86 4.15 10.58
CA CYS A 509 16.33 3.09 9.70
C CYS A 509 17.09 1.99 10.47
N LEU A 510 17.85 2.33 11.52
CA LEU A 510 18.56 1.36 12.36
C LEU A 510 17.61 0.46 13.16
N LEU A 511 16.35 0.84 13.40
CA LEU A 511 15.34 -0.05 13.99
C LEU A 511 15.03 -1.26 13.10
N SER A 512 15.43 -1.23 11.84
CA SER A 512 15.32 -2.39 10.95
C SER A 512 16.25 -3.53 11.35
N VAL A 513 17.35 -3.26 12.06
CA VAL A 513 18.26 -4.31 12.52
C VAL A 513 17.59 -5.26 13.52
N PRO A 514 17.02 -4.78 14.65
CA PRO A 514 16.27 -5.67 15.54
C PRO A 514 15.07 -6.30 14.85
N MET A 515 14.40 -5.58 13.93
CA MET A 515 13.26 -6.13 13.20
C MET A 515 13.68 -7.28 12.27
N TYR A 516 14.85 -7.20 11.63
CA TYR A 516 15.43 -8.27 10.81
C TYR A 516 15.80 -9.50 11.66
N VAL A 517 16.45 -9.29 12.80
CA VAL A 517 16.92 -10.37 13.66
C VAL A 517 15.78 -11.09 14.38
N PHE A 518 14.82 -10.34 14.93
CA PHE A 518 13.73 -10.88 15.74
C PHE A 518 12.40 -11.02 14.98
N GLY A 519 12.32 -10.65 13.71
CA GLY A 519 11.09 -10.61 12.92
C GLY A 519 10.33 -11.93 12.92
N LYS A 520 11.01 -13.04 12.68
CA LYS A 520 10.42 -14.39 12.68
C LYS A 520 9.82 -14.76 14.05
N ARG A 521 10.53 -14.46 15.15
CA ARG A 521 10.01 -14.67 16.51
C ARG A 521 8.82 -13.79 16.83
N ASN A 522 8.83 -12.55 16.34
CA ASN A 522 7.72 -11.62 16.45
C ASN A 522 6.47 -12.14 15.74
N ARG A 523 6.58 -12.62 14.49
CA ARG A 523 5.48 -13.26 13.75
C ARG A 523 4.92 -14.47 14.50
N SER A 524 5.79 -15.37 14.99
CA SER A 524 5.40 -16.52 15.79
C SER A 524 4.67 -16.14 17.07
N PHE A 525 5.15 -15.11 17.77
CA PHE A 525 4.52 -14.63 19.01
C PHE A 525 3.11 -14.10 18.75
N PHE A 526 2.94 -13.20 17.76
CA PHE A 526 1.65 -12.60 17.45
C PHE A 526 0.67 -13.53 16.72
N HIS A 527 1.15 -14.58 16.08
CA HIS A 527 0.28 -15.66 15.60
C HIS A 527 -0.33 -16.45 16.76
N ARG A 528 0.43 -16.70 17.83
CA ARG A 528 -0.05 -17.40 19.04
C ARG A 528 -0.90 -16.50 19.95
N TYR A 529 -0.51 -15.25 20.10
CA TYR A 529 -1.18 -14.24 20.94
C TYR A 529 -1.74 -13.13 20.05
N ASP A 530 -2.80 -13.46 19.31
CA ASP A 530 -3.46 -12.52 18.41
C ASP A 530 -4.14 -11.41 19.20
N ILE A 531 -3.64 -10.17 19.07
CA ILE A 531 -4.16 -8.98 19.76
C ILE A 531 -5.64 -8.75 19.42
N LEU A 532 -6.05 -9.00 18.17
CA LEU A 532 -7.43 -8.78 17.74
C LEU A 532 -8.38 -9.80 18.34
N LYS A 533 -7.95 -11.06 18.49
CA LYS A 533 -8.73 -12.10 19.20
C LYS A 533 -8.84 -11.79 20.68
N MET A 534 -7.76 -11.36 21.33
CA MET A 534 -7.77 -10.97 22.75
C MET A 534 -8.75 -9.82 23.03
N LEU A 535 -8.91 -8.89 22.09
CA LEU A 535 -9.83 -7.74 22.20
C LEU A 535 -11.23 -8.01 21.60
N ASN A 536 -11.51 -9.25 21.19
CA ASN A 536 -12.79 -9.66 20.57
C ASN A 536 -13.17 -8.81 19.35
N LEU A 537 -12.16 -8.45 18.54
CA LEU A 537 -12.33 -7.64 17.33
C LEU A 537 -12.37 -8.47 16.04
N TRP A 538 -12.16 -9.78 16.15
CA TRP A 538 -12.41 -10.73 15.05
C TRP A 538 -13.89 -11.05 14.92
#